data_bed99e2443abdd73932edb334698197a
#
_entry.id   bed99e2443abdd73932edb334698197a
#
_cell.length_a   1.000
_cell.length_b   1.000
_cell.length_c   1.000
_cell.angle_alpha   90.00
_cell.angle_beta   90.00
_cell.angle_gamma   90.00
#
_symmetry.space_group_name_H-M   'P 1'
#
loop_
_entity.id
_entity.type
_entity.pdbx_description
1 polymer ?
#
loop_
_entity_poly.entity_id
_entity_poly.type
_entity_poly.pdbx_seq_one_letter_code
_entity_poly.pdbx_strand_id
1 'polypeptide(L)'
;MMENVNYGRDELLYLNLCRKGIIGDLLHAEAAYIHELRFQMEEQERGTGSWRTHHYAKRNGNLYPTHGLGPVAQYMNLSRGEDQFNTIVSFSTPAVGRKLYAEKNYEKDHKWNTLNYNGGDLNTSIIKTNLGRTIMVQWDETSPRPYSRLNLIQGTKGTLAGYPTRVALEAGVPGVTTDHHEWVKDEQLEIIYDKYEHPMYKRLGALAEKMGGHGGMDFMMRYRMIECLRKGFPLDQNVYEGCLWSVVSPLSEASVAQGGMPQKFPDFTRGAWNKTNPLAIVS
;
A
#
# COMPACT_ATOMS: atom_id res chain seq x y z
N MET A 1 9.14 -12.01 1.15
CA MET A 1 7.79 -11.53 1.51
C MET A 1 6.97 -11.50 0.24
N MET A 2 5.69 -11.75 0.34
CA MET A 2 4.75 -11.60 -0.78
C MET A 2 3.59 -10.76 -0.27
N GLU A 3 3.32 -9.61 -0.93
CA GLU A 3 2.25 -8.69 -0.58
C GLU A 3 1.05 -8.95 -1.50
N ASN A 4 -0.07 -9.41 -0.95
CA ASN A 4 -1.22 -9.88 -1.73
C ASN A 4 -1.95 -8.74 -2.46
N VAL A 5 -1.98 -7.56 -1.88
CA VAL A 5 -2.69 -6.40 -2.48
C VAL A 5 -2.11 -5.97 -3.83
N ASN A 6 -0.86 -6.30 -4.14
CA ASN A 6 -0.29 -6.06 -5.47
C ASN A 6 -1.00 -6.85 -6.58
N TYR A 7 -1.84 -7.81 -6.21
CA TYR A 7 -2.59 -8.67 -7.13
C TYR A 7 -4.10 -8.36 -7.13
N GLY A 8 -4.51 -7.25 -6.53
CA GLY A 8 -5.86 -6.73 -6.66
C GLY A 8 -6.17 -6.30 -8.11
N ARG A 9 -7.45 -6.35 -8.51
CA ARG A 9 -7.85 -5.97 -9.86
C ARG A 9 -7.40 -4.57 -10.22
N ASP A 10 -7.68 -3.63 -9.32
CA ASP A 10 -7.36 -2.21 -9.53
C ASP A 10 -5.87 -1.94 -9.50
N GLU A 11 -5.15 -2.60 -8.58
CA GLU A 11 -3.69 -2.50 -8.52
C GLU A 11 -3.02 -3.03 -9.79
N LEU A 12 -3.50 -4.14 -10.33
CA LEU A 12 -3.02 -4.68 -11.60
C LEU A 12 -3.40 -3.78 -12.78
N LEU A 13 -4.62 -3.22 -12.80
CA LEU A 13 -5.02 -2.24 -13.80
C LEU A 13 -4.11 -1.02 -13.78
N TYR A 14 -3.85 -0.45 -12.59
CA TYR A 14 -3.01 0.73 -12.44
C TYR A 14 -1.56 0.46 -12.84
N LEU A 15 -1.03 -0.70 -12.48
CA LEU A 15 0.27 -1.15 -12.95
C LEU A 15 0.34 -1.15 -14.48
N ASN A 16 -0.67 -1.72 -15.16
CA ASN A 16 -0.73 -1.78 -16.61
C ASN A 16 -0.83 -0.38 -17.24
N LEU A 17 -1.66 0.51 -16.68
CA LEU A 17 -1.79 1.90 -17.14
C LEU A 17 -0.48 2.67 -16.99
N CYS A 18 0.21 2.52 -15.87
CA CYS A 18 1.54 3.12 -15.64
C CYS A 18 2.58 2.58 -16.64
N ARG A 19 2.63 1.27 -16.84
CA ARG A 19 3.58 0.65 -17.79
C ARG A 19 3.33 1.06 -19.25
N LYS A 20 2.09 1.38 -19.58
CA LYS A 20 1.71 1.90 -20.92
C LYS A 20 1.89 3.43 -21.04
N GLY A 21 2.32 4.11 -19.98
CA GLY A 21 2.53 5.56 -19.99
C GLY A 21 1.25 6.38 -20.14
N ILE A 22 0.08 5.80 -19.81
CA ILE A 22 -1.22 6.47 -19.99
C ILE A 22 -1.34 7.74 -19.15
N ILE A 23 -0.76 7.72 -17.94
CA ILE A 23 -0.77 8.88 -17.04
C ILE A 23 0.51 9.72 -17.11
N GLY A 24 1.41 9.43 -18.07
CA GLY A 24 2.66 10.16 -18.26
C GLY A 24 3.73 9.83 -17.20
N ASP A 25 4.63 10.80 -16.95
CA ASP A 25 5.69 10.66 -15.96
C ASP A 25 5.13 10.72 -14.54
N LEU A 26 5.48 9.75 -13.71
CA LEU A 26 4.94 9.62 -12.36
C LEU A 26 5.59 10.64 -11.41
N LEU A 27 4.76 11.31 -10.61
CA LEU A 27 5.17 12.43 -9.74
C LEU A 27 4.95 12.15 -8.26
N HIS A 28 3.75 11.63 -7.93
CA HIS A 28 3.28 11.47 -6.56
C HIS A 28 2.44 10.23 -6.40
N ALA A 29 2.48 9.64 -5.21
CA ALA A 29 1.57 8.57 -4.83
C ALA A 29 1.04 8.75 -3.40
N GLU A 30 -0.15 8.18 -3.15
CA GLU A 30 -0.71 8.05 -1.81
C GLU A 30 -0.98 6.58 -1.51
N ALA A 31 -0.48 6.14 -0.38
CA ALA A 31 -0.54 4.76 0.09
C ALA A 31 -1.07 4.73 1.52
N ALA A 32 -1.79 3.70 1.91
CA ALA A 32 -2.25 3.58 3.28
C ALA A 32 -2.54 2.14 3.69
N TYR A 33 -2.61 1.93 4.99
CA TYR A 33 -3.38 0.88 5.62
C TYR A 33 -4.29 1.52 6.66
N ILE A 34 -5.53 1.77 6.24
CA ILE A 34 -6.59 2.32 7.07
C ILE A 34 -7.61 1.21 7.27
N HIS A 35 -7.74 0.73 8.50
CA HIS A 35 -8.58 -0.42 8.79
C HIS A 35 -9.00 -0.40 10.26
N GLU A 36 -10.27 -0.20 10.55
CA GLU A 36 -10.76 -0.29 11.92
C GLU A 36 -10.58 -1.71 12.46
N LEU A 37 -9.68 -1.88 13.42
CA LEU A 37 -9.30 -3.18 13.98
C LEU A 37 -9.33 -3.21 15.51
N ARG A 38 -9.97 -2.26 16.17
CA ARG A 38 -10.07 -2.24 17.64
C ARG A 38 -10.80 -3.47 18.18
N PHE A 39 -11.77 -4.01 17.46
CA PHE A 39 -12.49 -5.23 17.83
C PHE A 39 -11.54 -6.44 18.00
N GLN A 40 -10.40 -6.46 17.34
CA GLN A 40 -9.40 -7.54 17.51
C GLN A 40 -8.72 -7.54 18.89
N MET A 41 -8.96 -6.56 19.73
CA MET A 41 -8.55 -6.61 21.15
C MET A 41 -9.21 -7.76 21.91
N GLU A 42 -10.36 -8.25 21.47
CA GLU A 42 -11.04 -9.40 22.02
C GLU A 42 -10.31 -10.73 21.72
N GLU A 43 -9.59 -10.78 20.59
CA GLU A 43 -8.86 -11.97 20.17
C GLU A 43 -7.55 -12.09 20.97
N GLN A 44 -7.50 -12.98 21.95
CA GLN A 44 -6.37 -13.09 22.88
C GLN A 44 -5.42 -14.26 22.63
N GLU A 45 -5.79 -15.16 21.74
CA GLU A 45 -4.98 -16.32 21.40
C GLU A 45 -3.81 -15.97 20.48
N ARG A 46 -2.79 -16.84 20.48
CA ARG A 46 -1.64 -16.68 19.60
C ARG A 46 -2.08 -16.77 18.13
N GLY A 47 -1.60 -15.82 17.32
CA GLY A 47 -1.91 -15.74 15.90
C GLY A 47 -3.19 -14.96 15.57
N THR A 48 -3.85 -14.40 16.58
CA THR A 48 -5.01 -13.52 16.44
C THR A 48 -4.60 -12.04 16.43
N GLY A 49 -5.57 -11.14 16.25
CA GLY A 49 -5.31 -9.70 16.12
C GLY A 49 -4.82 -9.00 17.38
N SER A 50 -4.95 -9.60 18.56
CA SER A 50 -4.58 -8.96 19.84
C SER A 50 -3.08 -8.62 19.96
N TRP A 51 -2.20 -9.28 19.21
CA TRP A 51 -0.77 -8.95 19.17
C TRP A 51 -0.53 -7.49 18.76
N ARG A 52 -1.39 -6.91 17.93
CA ARG A 52 -1.32 -5.50 17.51
C ARG A 52 -1.41 -4.56 18.71
N THR A 53 -2.28 -4.85 19.67
CA THR A 53 -2.47 -4.03 20.89
C THR A 53 -1.18 -3.84 21.66
N HIS A 54 -0.34 -4.86 21.77
CA HIS A 54 0.97 -4.76 22.40
C HIS A 54 1.94 -3.87 21.61
N HIS A 55 1.85 -3.85 20.28
CA HIS A 55 2.63 -2.94 19.46
C HIS A 55 2.19 -1.48 19.66
N TYR A 56 0.88 -1.19 19.71
CA TYR A 56 0.36 0.15 20.00
C TYR A 56 0.79 0.68 21.37
N ALA A 57 0.92 -0.21 22.35
CA ALA A 57 1.41 0.20 23.67
C ALA A 57 2.87 0.63 23.66
N LYS A 58 3.68 0.09 22.75
CA LYS A 58 5.15 0.24 22.78
C LYS A 58 5.73 1.10 21.67
N ARG A 59 5.09 1.16 20.51
CA ARG A 59 5.67 1.71 19.29
C ARG A 59 4.84 2.87 18.76
N ASN A 60 5.48 3.90 18.23
CA ASN A 60 4.83 5.10 17.70
C ASN A 60 5.37 5.43 16.30
N GLY A 61 4.69 4.97 15.27
CA GLY A 61 5.05 5.13 13.87
C GLY A 61 4.08 4.39 12.97
N ASN A 62 4.43 4.20 11.70
CA ASN A 62 3.64 3.40 10.77
C ASN A 62 3.95 1.91 10.96
N LEU A 63 3.06 1.16 11.58
CA LEU A 63 3.29 -0.24 11.93
C LEU A 63 2.92 -1.23 10.82
N TYR A 64 2.23 -0.77 9.76
CA TYR A 64 1.82 -1.65 8.65
C TYR A 64 1.91 -0.94 7.28
N PRO A 65 3.13 -0.57 6.82
CA PRO A 65 3.29 0.21 5.59
C PRO A 65 3.12 -0.60 4.32
N THR A 66 3.35 -1.92 4.34
CA THR A 66 3.54 -2.74 3.14
C THR A 66 2.31 -2.84 2.25
N HIS A 67 1.11 -2.89 2.84
CA HIS A 67 -0.15 -2.97 2.10
C HIS A 67 -0.41 -1.77 1.17
N GLY A 68 -0.08 -0.57 1.62
CA GLY A 68 -0.19 0.60 0.75
C GLY A 68 1.02 0.78 -0.17
N LEU A 69 2.23 0.55 0.36
CA LEU A 69 3.47 0.80 -0.39
C LEU A 69 3.74 -0.20 -1.51
N GLY A 70 3.37 -1.46 -1.34
CA GLY A 70 3.64 -2.49 -2.33
C GLY A 70 3.19 -2.10 -3.74
N PRO A 71 1.91 -1.78 -3.96
CA PRO A 71 1.41 -1.38 -5.27
C PRO A 71 2.10 -0.13 -5.83
N VAL A 72 2.12 0.97 -5.05
CA VAL A 72 2.66 2.25 -5.55
C VAL A 72 4.16 2.19 -5.81
N ALA A 73 4.91 1.39 -5.04
CA ALA A 73 6.33 1.15 -5.28
C ALA A 73 6.55 0.42 -6.62
N GLN A 74 5.69 -0.54 -6.95
CA GLN A 74 5.75 -1.22 -8.24
C GLN A 74 5.36 -0.29 -9.40
N TYR A 75 4.34 0.57 -9.24
CA TYR A 75 4.00 1.56 -10.28
C TYR A 75 5.19 2.45 -10.62
N MET A 76 5.91 2.93 -9.61
CA MET A 76 7.04 3.85 -9.73
C MET A 76 8.38 3.18 -10.03
N ASN A 77 8.43 1.86 -10.26
CA ASN A 77 9.68 1.10 -10.45
C ASN A 77 10.71 1.29 -9.33
N LEU A 78 10.25 1.45 -8.09
CA LEU A 78 11.17 1.64 -6.96
C LEU A 78 11.94 0.35 -6.67
N SER A 79 13.26 0.47 -6.48
CA SER A 79 14.21 -0.66 -6.36
C SER A 79 14.33 -1.52 -7.62
N ARG A 80 13.94 -0.98 -8.80
CA ARG A 80 13.90 -1.68 -10.09
C ARG A 80 14.39 -0.81 -11.24
N GLY A 81 15.67 -0.43 -11.20
CA GLY A 81 16.38 0.22 -12.29
C GLY A 81 16.17 1.72 -12.41
N GLU A 82 15.02 2.25 -11.99
CA GLU A 82 14.65 3.64 -12.23
C GLU A 82 14.87 4.54 -11.01
N ASP A 83 14.35 4.14 -9.85
CA ASP A 83 14.29 5.00 -8.68
C ASP A 83 14.41 4.20 -7.37
N GLN A 84 14.61 4.90 -6.24
CA GLN A 84 14.75 4.29 -4.92
C GLN A 84 14.24 5.25 -3.84
N PHE A 85 13.78 4.75 -2.70
CA PHE A 85 13.50 5.59 -1.54
C PHE A 85 14.77 6.26 -1.04
N ASN A 86 14.64 7.55 -0.72
CA ASN A 86 15.76 8.37 -0.24
C ASN A 86 15.59 8.74 1.23
N THR A 87 14.49 9.44 1.55
CA THR A 87 14.28 10.05 2.86
C THR A 87 12.81 9.95 3.26
N ILE A 88 12.55 9.79 4.56
CA ILE A 88 11.21 9.80 5.15
C ILE A 88 11.14 10.81 6.29
N VAL A 89 10.01 11.52 6.38
CA VAL A 89 9.57 12.28 7.57
C VAL A 89 8.24 11.73 8.04
N SER A 90 7.98 11.75 9.37
CA SER A 90 6.78 11.12 9.91
C SER A 90 6.27 11.84 11.15
N PHE A 91 4.95 11.91 11.27
CA PHE A 91 4.23 12.43 12.42
C PHE A 91 3.10 11.48 12.82
N SER A 92 2.85 11.38 14.12
CA SER A 92 1.72 10.65 14.68
C SER A 92 0.79 11.59 15.43
N THR A 93 -0.51 11.29 15.39
CA THR A 93 -1.52 11.94 16.24
C THR A 93 -1.40 11.46 17.69
N PRO A 94 -2.13 12.06 18.66
CA PRO A 94 -2.24 11.48 20.00
C PRO A 94 -2.79 10.04 19.98
N ALA A 95 -2.43 9.25 21.00
CA ALA A 95 -2.90 7.89 21.22
C ALA A 95 -4.15 7.91 22.12
N VAL A 96 -5.33 7.95 21.54
CA VAL A 96 -6.60 8.14 22.27
C VAL A 96 -7.60 7.01 21.98
N GLY A 97 -7.78 6.65 20.71
CA GLY A 97 -8.89 5.80 20.26
C GLY A 97 -8.85 4.41 20.85
N ARG A 98 -7.68 3.77 20.94
CA ARG A 98 -7.54 2.42 21.50
C ARG A 98 -7.76 2.39 23.01
N LYS A 99 -7.30 3.41 23.72
CA LYS A 99 -7.54 3.57 25.15
C LYS A 99 -9.04 3.71 25.45
N LEU A 100 -9.72 4.62 24.76
CA LEU A 100 -11.17 4.80 24.93
C LEU A 100 -11.97 3.55 24.56
N TYR A 101 -11.53 2.80 23.54
CA TYR A 101 -12.16 1.52 23.20
C TYR A 101 -11.99 0.50 24.34
N ALA A 102 -10.80 0.41 24.93
CA ALA A 102 -10.55 -0.49 26.05
C ALA A 102 -11.38 -0.10 27.29
N GLU A 103 -11.43 1.18 27.64
CA GLU A 103 -12.23 1.69 28.76
C GLU A 103 -13.73 1.42 28.60
N LYS A 104 -14.22 1.44 27.35
CA LYS A 104 -15.64 1.18 27.06
C LYS A 104 -16.01 -0.31 27.11
N ASN A 105 -15.11 -1.18 26.69
CA ASN A 105 -15.46 -2.58 26.39
C ASN A 105 -14.92 -3.61 27.39
N TYR A 106 -14.05 -3.19 28.32
CA TYR A 106 -13.41 -4.08 29.30
C TYR A 106 -13.50 -3.51 30.72
N GLU A 107 -13.49 -4.41 31.71
CA GLU A 107 -13.45 -4.02 33.12
C GLU A 107 -12.19 -3.20 33.45
N LYS A 108 -12.27 -2.37 34.48
CA LYS A 108 -11.24 -1.39 34.84
C LYS A 108 -9.86 -2.02 35.10
N ASP A 109 -9.81 -3.23 35.65
CA ASP A 109 -8.61 -4.00 35.96
C ASP A 109 -8.15 -4.90 34.80
N HIS A 110 -8.87 -4.91 33.67
CA HIS A 110 -8.48 -5.69 32.51
C HIS A 110 -7.12 -5.22 31.97
N LYS A 111 -6.31 -6.18 31.48
CA LYS A 111 -4.97 -5.93 30.96
C LYS A 111 -4.90 -4.80 29.93
N TRP A 112 -5.93 -4.64 29.10
CA TRP A 112 -5.97 -3.57 28.09
C TRP A 112 -6.18 -2.17 28.71
N ASN A 113 -6.81 -2.07 29.86
CA ASN A 113 -6.99 -0.82 30.60
C ASN A 113 -5.76 -0.44 31.47
N THR A 114 -4.85 -1.40 31.71
CA THR A 114 -3.61 -1.17 32.44
C THR A 114 -2.44 -0.77 31.55
N LEU A 115 -2.59 -0.84 30.21
CA LEU A 115 -1.54 -0.46 29.27
C LEU A 115 -1.45 1.05 29.07
N ASN A 116 -0.21 1.51 28.88
CA ASN A 116 0.07 2.87 28.39
C ASN A 116 0.21 2.81 26.86
N TYR A 117 -0.72 3.41 26.10
CA TYR A 117 -0.68 3.43 24.65
C TYR A 117 0.18 4.58 24.16
N ASN A 118 1.35 4.27 23.57
CA ASN A 118 2.28 5.25 23.02
C ASN A 118 2.08 5.47 21.50
N GLY A 119 1.53 4.50 20.79
CA GLY A 119 1.27 4.56 19.36
C GLY A 119 0.11 5.48 19.04
N GLY A 120 0.37 6.57 18.33
CA GLY A 120 -0.68 7.49 17.86
C GLY A 120 -1.73 6.77 17.00
N ASP A 121 -2.96 7.29 17.02
CA ASP A 121 -4.08 6.66 16.31
C ASP A 121 -3.89 6.68 14.79
N LEU A 122 -3.35 7.78 14.26
CA LEU A 122 -2.98 7.92 12.86
C LEU A 122 -1.50 8.29 12.76
N ASN A 123 -0.77 7.61 11.90
CA ASN A 123 0.56 8.02 11.46
C ASN A 123 0.53 8.46 10.00
N THR A 124 1.17 9.59 9.70
CA THR A 124 1.36 10.09 8.33
C THR A 124 2.85 10.27 8.08
N SER A 125 3.34 9.62 7.04
CA SER A 125 4.72 9.70 6.59
C SER A 125 4.78 10.25 5.16
N ILE A 126 5.80 11.05 4.86
CA ILE A 126 6.13 11.46 3.49
C ILE A 126 7.51 10.90 3.14
N ILE A 127 7.55 10.13 2.08
CA ILE A 127 8.77 9.57 1.50
C ILE A 127 9.14 10.40 0.27
N LYS A 128 10.42 10.80 0.18
CA LYS A 128 11.01 11.38 -1.03
C LYS A 128 11.92 10.33 -1.68
N THR A 129 11.83 10.20 -3.00
CA THR A 129 12.68 9.29 -3.77
C THR A 129 13.93 9.99 -4.31
N ASN A 130 14.87 9.22 -4.90
CA ASN A 130 16.08 9.79 -5.51
C ASN A 130 15.77 10.71 -6.69
N LEU A 131 14.73 10.42 -7.47
CA LEU A 131 14.27 11.30 -8.57
C LEU A 131 13.40 12.48 -8.08
N GLY A 132 13.19 12.62 -6.78
CA GLY A 132 12.42 13.72 -6.20
C GLY A 132 10.90 13.48 -6.16
N ARG A 133 10.41 12.32 -6.59
CA ARG A 133 9.02 11.91 -6.44
C ARG A 133 8.65 11.82 -4.96
N THR A 134 7.37 11.95 -4.64
CA THR A 134 6.90 11.87 -3.25
C THR A 134 5.85 10.78 -3.08
N ILE A 135 5.84 10.17 -1.90
CA ILE A 135 4.81 9.19 -1.52
C ILE A 135 4.31 9.54 -0.13
N MET A 136 3.01 9.82 0.00
CA MET A 136 2.35 9.89 1.29
C MET A 136 1.98 8.47 1.74
N VAL A 137 2.32 8.12 2.98
CA VAL A 137 1.97 6.80 3.55
C VAL A 137 1.24 7.02 4.87
N GLN A 138 -0.02 6.59 4.94
CA GLN A 138 -0.82 6.65 6.15
C GLN A 138 -1.03 5.26 6.77
N TRP A 139 -1.15 5.25 8.10
CA TRP A 139 -1.52 4.06 8.86
C TRP A 139 -2.51 4.45 9.95
N ASP A 140 -3.65 3.75 10.02
CA ASP A 140 -4.69 3.94 11.02
C ASP A 140 -5.44 2.61 11.21
N GLU A 141 -5.36 2.03 12.41
CA GLU A 141 -6.12 0.84 12.80
C GLU A 141 -7.01 1.10 14.02
N THR A 142 -7.22 2.36 14.38
CA THR A 142 -7.88 2.75 15.63
C THR A 142 -9.08 3.67 15.45
N SER A 143 -9.28 4.23 14.26
CA SER A 143 -10.40 5.13 14.00
C SER A 143 -11.54 4.43 13.26
N PRO A 144 -12.80 4.86 13.44
CA PRO A 144 -13.94 4.34 12.69
C PRO A 144 -13.97 4.90 11.26
N ARG A 145 -12.85 4.75 10.55
CA ARG A 145 -12.68 5.16 9.16
C ARG A 145 -12.86 3.94 8.26
N PRO A 146 -13.63 4.02 7.16
CA PRO A 146 -13.77 2.93 6.21
C PRO A 146 -12.42 2.44 5.68
N TYR A 147 -12.35 1.14 5.39
CA TYR A 147 -11.16 0.53 4.83
C TYR A 147 -10.65 1.27 3.60
N SER A 148 -9.37 1.58 3.57
CA SER A 148 -8.74 2.22 2.42
C SER A 148 -7.23 1.96 2.41
N ARG A 149 -6.69 1.68 1.23
CA ARG A 149 -5.25 1.74 0.97
C ARG A 149 -4.85 3.02 0.24
N LEU A 150 -5.79 3.95 0.04
CA LEU A 150 -5.69 5.11 -0.84
C LEU A 150 -5.42 4.71 -2.28
N ASN A 151 -4.30 4.05 -2.54
CA ASN A 151 -3.90 3.53 -3.85
C ASN A 151 -4.00 4.60 -4.94
N LEU A 152 -3.44 5.79 -4.66
CA LEU A 152 -3.40 6.89 -5.61
C LEU A 152 -2.03 6.95 -6.28
N ILE A 153 -2.02 7.13 -7.58
CA ILE A 153 -0.82 7.44 -8.37
C ILE A 153 -1.11 8.58 -9.33
N GLN A 154 -0.28 9.60 -9.28
CA GLN A 154 -0.40 10.82 -10.08
C GLN A 154 0.79 10.96 -11.02
N GLY A 155 0.48 11.20 -12.28
CA GLY A 155 1.46 11.52 -13.32
C GLY A 155 1.15 12.84 -14.01
N THR A 156 1.97 13.16 -15.03
CA THR A 156 1.86 14.40 -15.80
C THR A 156 0.66 14.46 -16.73
N LYS A 157 -0.02 13.31 -17.00
CA LYS A 157 -1.15 13.20 -17.94
C LYS A 157 -2.39 12.58 -17.32
N GLY A 158 -2.37 12.28 -16.01
CA GLY A 158 -3.52 11.72 -15.34
C GLY A 158 -3.24 11.27 -13.92
N THR A 159 -4.32 10.91 -13.26
CA THR A 159 -4.32 10.42 -11.87
C THR A 159 -5.25 9.21 -11.77
N LEU A 160 -4.78 8.18 -11.08
CA LEU A 160 -5.55 7.00 -10.73
C LEU A 160 -5.69 6.97 -9.20
N ALA A 161 -6.88 6.69 -8.67
CA ALA A 161 -7.11 6.64 -7.24
C ALA A 161 -8.06 5.50 -6.85
N GLY A 162 -7.76 4.84 -5.76
CA GLY A 162 -8.61 3.80 -5.18
C GLY A 162 -9.62 4.34 -4.16
N TYR A 163 -10.51 3.46 -3.73
CA TYR A 163 -11.43 3.63 -2.60
C TYR A 163 -12.37 4.84 -2.68
N PRO A 164 -13.26 4.89 -3.68
CA PRO A 164 -13.43 3.93 -4.77
C PRO A 164 -12.45 4.17 -5.92
N THR A 165 -12.43 3.25 -6.88
CA THR A 165 -11.66 3.36 -8.14
C THR A 165 -12.10 4.58 -8.92
N ARG A 166 -11.16 5.45 -9.25
CA ARG A 166 -11.37 6.71 -9.97
C ARG A 166 -10.20 6.98 -10.90
N VAL A 167 -10.51 7.54 -12.05
CA VAL A 167 -9.53 7.86 -13.08
C VAL A 167 -9.75 9.29 -13.56
N ALA A 168 -8.69 10.08 -13.69
CA ALA A 168 -8.70 11.37 -14.38
C ALA A 168 -7.57 11.36 -15.40
N LEU A 169 -7.86 11.75 -16.64
CA LEU A 169 -6.89 11.75 -17.75
C LEU A 169 -6.93 13.08 -18.47
N GLU A 170 -5.77 13.59 -18.87
CA GLU A 170 -5.66 14.79 -19.71
C GLU A 170 -6.29 14.57 -21.08
N ALA A 171 -6.07 13.42 -21.69
CA ALA A 171 -6.64 13.04 -22.98
C ALA A 171 -6.48 11.53 -23.25
N GLY A 172 -7.21 11.03 -24.25
CA GLY A 172 -6.65 9.95 -25.06
C GLY A 172 -7.16 8.54 -24.83
N VAL A 173 -8.27 8.29 -24.14
CA VAL A 173 -8.96 6.99 -24.24
C VAL A 173 -10.24 7.19 -25.05
N PRO A 174 -10.34 6.61 -26.27
CA PRO A 174 -11.56 6.70 -27.06
C PRO A 174 -12.79 6.20 -26.28
N GLY A 175 -13.84 6.99 -26.26
CA GLY A 175 -15.07 6.69 -25.52
C GLY A 175 -15.06 7.17 -24.05
N VAL A 176 -13.95 7.70 -23.56
CA VAL A 176 -13.84 8.28 -22.21
C VAL A 176 -13.77 9.79 -22.33
N THR A 177 -14.73 10.46 -21.69
CA THR A 177 -14.76 11.94 -21.61
C THR A 177 -13.76 12.40 -20.55
N THR A 178 -12.98 13.40 -20.87
CA THR A 178 -12.06 14.05 -19.94
C THR A 178 -12.61 15.42 -19.55
N ASP A 179 -12.57 15.73 -18.28
CA ASP A 179 -12.85 17.04 -17.71
C ASP A 179 -11.73 17.41 -16.74
N HIS A 180 -11.36 18.69 -16.69
CA HIS A 180 -10.28 19.16 -15.82
C HIS A 180 -10.68 19.23 -14.34
N HIS A 181 -11.96 19.10 -14.03
CA HIS A 181 -12.51 19.24 -12.67
C HIS A 181 -13.18 17.96 -12.16
N GLU A 182 -13.34 16.94 -13.00
CA GLU A 182 -14.11 15.74 -12.66
C GLU A 182 -13.33 14.46 -12.90
N TRP A 183 -13.62 13.45 -12.10
CA TRP A 183 -13.20 12.08 -12.38
C TRP A 183 -14.01 11.52 -13.56
N VAL A 184 -13.43 10.58 -14.29
CA VAL A 184 -14.15 9.80 -15.30
C VAL A 184 -15.42 9.21 -14.66
N LYS A 185 -16.55 9.31 -15.35
CA LYS A 185 -17.84 8.78 -14.88
C LYS A 185 -17.80 7.26 -14.75
N ASP A 186 -18.56 6.73 -13.80
CA ASP A 186 -18.54 5.29 -13.47
C ASP A 186 -18.84 4.40 -14.69
N GLU A 187 -19.80 4.80 -15.55
CA GLU A 187 -20.12 4.05 -16.77
C GLU A 187 -18.97 3.99 -17.79
N GLN A 188 -18.05 4.94 -17.73
CA GLN A 188 -16.87 4.98 -18.60
C GLN A 188 -15.67 4.25 -18.03
N LEU A 189 -15.67 3.89 -16.74
CA LEU A 189 -14.62 3.07 -16.13
C LEU A 189 -14.56 1.68 -16.79
N GLU A 190 -15.70 1.10 -17.17
CA GLU A 190 -15.75 -0.19 -17.88
C GLU A 190 -14.96 -0.15 -19.18
N ILE A 191 -14.99 0.97 -19.92
CA ILE A 191 -14.18 1.13 -21.16
C ILE A 191 -12.67 1.05 -20.83
N ILE A 192 -12.26 1.59 -19.68
CA ILE A 192 -10.88 1.55 -19.22
C ILE A 192 -10.50 0.12 -18.83
N TYR A 193 -11.35 -0.59 -18.08
CA TYR A 193 -11.15 -1.99 -17.76
C TYR A 193 -11.06 -2.85 -19.01
N ASP A 194 -12.02 -2.76 -19.92
CA ASP A 194 -12.02 -3.55 -21.17
C ASP A 194 -10.71 -3.39 -21.95
N LYS A 195 -10.24 -2.14 -22.05
CA LYS A 195 -9.05 -1.83 -22.84
C LYS A 195 -7.74 -2.14 -22.12
N TYR A 196 -7.67 -1.90 -20.81
CA TYR A 196 -6.43 -1.92 -20.03
C TYR A 196 -6.40 -2.94 -18.91
N GLU A 197 -7.42 -3.79 -18.76
CA GLU A 197 -7.39 -4.89 -17.78
C GLU A 197 -6.07 -5.66 -17.89
N HIS A 198 -5.43 -5.91 -16.76
CA HIS A 198 -4.16 -6.62 -16.74
C HIS A 198 -4.32 -8.05 -17.29
N PRO A 199 -3.44 -8.53 -18.18
CA PRO A 199 -3.61 -9.84 -18.83
C PRO A 199 -3.75 -11.00 -17.83
N MET A 200 -3.02 -10.95 -16.70
CA MET A 200 -3.15 -11.96 -15.66
C MET A 200 -4.55 -11.93 -15.02
N TYR A 201 -5.16 -10.75 -14.82
CA TYR A 201 -6.51 -10.68 -14.29
C TYR A 201 -7.55 -11.16 -15.31
N LYS A 202 -7.38 -10.83 -16.59
CA LYS A 202 -8.22 -11.40 -17.67
C LYS A 202 -8.20 -12.94 -17.67
N ARG A 203 -7.03 -13.54 -17.40
CA ARG A 203 -6.86 -15.00 -17.38
C ARG A 203 -7.39 -15.67 -16.11
N LEU A 204 -7.16 -15.07 -14.96
CA LEU A 204 -7.32 -15.72 -13.67
C LEU A 204 -8.41 -15.07 -12.77
N GLY A 205 -8.91 -13.88 -13.10
CA GLY A 205 -9.78 -13.10 -12.22
C GLY A 205 -11.02 -13.88 -11.78
N ALA A 206 -11.79 -14.44 -12.71
CA ALA A 206 -12.99 -15.22 -12.39
C ALA A 206 -12.70 -16.46 -11.51
N LEU A 207 -11.54 -17.11 -11.72
CA LEU A 207 -11.12 -18.22 -10.88
C LEU A 207 -10.70 -17.71 -9.49
N ALA A 208 -9.99 -16.58 -9.42
CA ALA A 208 -9.52 -15.99 -8.18
C ALA A 208 -10.70 -15.58 -7.29
N GLU A 209 -11.71 -14.95 -7.84
CA GLU A 209 -12.95 -14.59 -7.12
C GLU A 209 -13.64 -15.84 -6.54
N LYS A 210 -13.74 -16.91 -7.32
CA LYS A 210 -14.31 -18.19 -6.90
C LYS A 210 -13.50 -18.85 -5.77
N MET A 211 -12.16 -18.79 -5.85
CA MET A 211 -11.27 -19.40 -4.85
C MET A 211 -11.19 -18.59 -3.56
N GLY A 212 -11.51 -17.30 -3.62
CA GLY A 212 -11.57 -16.40 -2.46
C GLY A 212 -10.20 -16.01 -1.89
N GLY A 213 -10.21 -15.52 -0.66
CA GLY A 213 -9.05 -14.92 0.01
C GLY A 213 -8.86 -13.46 -0.42
N HIS A 214 -9.35 -12.52 0.42
CA HIS A 214 -9.28 -11.08 0.17
C HIS A 214 -9.74 -10.68 -1.26
N GLY A 215 -10.93 -11.15 -1.67
CA GLY A 215 -11.44 -10.87 -3.02
C GLY A 215 -10.65 -11.54 -4.16
N GLY A 216 -9.94 -12.64 -3.88
CA GLY A 216 -9.14 -13.38 -4.87
C GLY A 216 -7.65 -13.00 -4.91
N MET A 217 -7.24 -11.93 -4.25
CA MET A 217 -5.83 -11.48 -4.25
C MET A 217 -4.88 -12.56 -3.73
N ASP A 218 -5.27 -13.27 -2.66
CA ASP A 218 -4.44 -14.34 -2.07
C ASP A 218 -4.24 -15.50 -3.05
N PHE A 219 -5.27 -15.87 -3.78
CA PHE A 219 -5.18 -16.89 -4.82
C PHE A 219 -4.25 -16.47 -5.93
N MET A 220 -4.43 -15.27 -6.48
CA MET A 220 -3.60 -14.73 -7.56
C MET A 220 -2.12 -14.68 -7.17
N MET A 221 -1.82 -14.16 -5.99
CA MET A 221 -0.46 -14.11 -5.43
C MET A 221 0.18 -15.50 -5.35
N ARG A 222 -0.54 -16.47 -4.75
CA ARG A 222 -0.03 -17.85 -4.61
C ARG A 222 0.15 -18.53 -5.95
N TYR A 223 -0.83 -18.38 -6.85
CA TYR A 223 -0.75 -18.91 -8.20
C TYR A 223 0.49 -18.39 -8.93
N ARG A 224 0.69 -17.07 -8.91
CA ARG A 224 1.82 -16.42 -9.56
C ARG A 224 3.16 -16.84 -8.96
N MET A 225 3.25 -16.95 -7.65
CA MET A 225 4.45 -17.44 -6.96
C MET A 225 4.81 -18.88 -7.43
N ILE A 226 3.83 -19.78 -7.45
CA ILE A 226 4.03 -21.16 -7.89
C ILE A 226 4.41 -21.21 -9.38
N GLU A 227 3.77 -20.38 -10.21
CA GLU A 227 4.10 -20.28 -11.65
C GLU A 227 5.55 -19.85 -11.86
N CYS A 228 6.01 -18.81 -11.16
CA CYS A 228 7.41 -18.35 -11.21
C CYS A 228 8.38 -19.45 -10.81
N LEU A 229 8.13 -20.12 -9.68
CA LEU A 229 8.99 -21.21 -9.19
C LEU A 229 9.05 -22.40 -10.16
N ARG A 230 7.93 -22.79 -10.74
CA ARG A 230 7.85 -23.90 -11.72
C ARG A 230 8.55 -23.59 -13.03
N LYS A 231 8.53 -22.32 -13.46
CA LYS A 231 9.13 -21.89 -14.74
C LYS A 231 10.54 -21.33 -14.59
N GLY A 232 11.07 -21.26 -13.37
CA GLY A 232 12.38 -20.66 -13.09
C GLY A 232 12.42 -19.15 -13.33
N PHE A 233 11.27 -18.47 -13.22
CA PHE A 233 11.19 -17.02 -13.34
C PHE A 233 11.48 -16.33 -12.00
N PRO A 234 12.02 -15.11 -12.02
CA PRO A 234 12.09 -14.29 -10.82
C PRO A 234 10.70 -14.05 -10.23
N LEU A 235 10.60 -13.99 -8.91
CA LEU A 235 9.35 -13.58 -8.25
C LEU A 235 9.05 -12.11 -8.54
N ASP A 236 7.77 -11.78 -8.64
CA ASP A 236 7.31 -10.40 -8.88
C ASP A 236 7.65 -9.46 -7.70
N GLN A 237 7.89 -10.02 -6.54
CA GLN A 237 8.34 -9.31 -5.34
C GLN A 237 9.57 -10.01 -4.77
N ASN A 238 10.67 -9.30 -4.65
CA ASN A 238 11.91 -9.85 -4.14
C ASN A 238 12.15 -9.49 -2.67
N VAL A 239 13.21 -10.05 -2.06
CA VAL A 239 13.55 -9.82 -0.67
C VAL A 239 13.92 -8.36 -0.39
N TYR A 240 14.55 -7.68 -1.34
CA TYR A 240 14.98 -6.29 -1.18
C TYR A 240 13.80 -5.33 -1.15
N GLU A 241 12.80 -5.55 -2.00
CA GLU A 241 11.52 -4.82 -1.95
C GLU A 241 10.82 -5.06 -0.61
N GLY A 242 10.79 -6.31 -0.15
CA GLY A 242 10.25 -6.66 1.16
C GLY A 242 10.94 -5.91 2.31
N CYS A 243 12.27 -5.83 2.30
CA CYS A 243 13.04 -5.06 3.28
C CYS A 243 12.76 -3.56 3.16
N LEU A 244 12.72 -3.03 1.93
CA LEU A 244 12.51 -1.61 1.67
C LEU A 244 11.13 -1.12 2.14
N TRP A 245 10.07 -1.90 1.89
CA TRP A 245 8.73 -1.52 2.34
C TRP A 245 8.58 -1.68 3.86
N SER A 246 9.21 -2.69 4.45
CA SER A 246 9.11 -2.96 5.89
C SER A 246 9.91 -1.98 6.74
N VAL A 247 11.04 -1.45 6.24
CA VAL A 247 11.90 -0.53 7.01
C VAL A 247 11.24 0.83 7.27
N VAL A 248 10.15 1.14 6.57
CA VAL A 248 9.32 2.31 6.87
C VAL A 248 8.84 2.31 8.32
N SER A 249 8.53 1.14 8.91
CA SER A 249 8.13 1.07 10.32
C SER A 249 9.20 1.64 11.26
N PRO A 250 10.41 1.12 11.36
CA PRO A 250 11.42 1.67 12.26
C PRO A 250 11.88 3.09 11.88
N LEU A 251 11.90 3.46 10.60
CA LEU A 251 12.28 4.80 10.19
C LEU A 251 11.21 5.84 10.55
N SER A 252 9.93 5.50 10.41
CA SER A 252 8.84 6.37 10.86
C SER A 252 8.85 6.57 12.37
N GLU A 253 9.10 5.52 13.16
CA GLU A 253 9.27 5.60 14.61
C GLU A 253 10.43 6.54 14.98
N ALA A 254 11.58 6.39 14.33
CA ALA A 254 12.74 7.24 14.56
C ALA A 254 12.44 8.71 14.22
N SER A 255 11.73 8.96 13.12
CA SER A 255 11.33 10.31 12.72
C SER A 255 10.36 10.93 13.74
N VAL A 256 9.31 10.20 14.15
CA VAL A 256 8.34 10.67 15.17
C VAL A 256 9.04 10.97 16.48
N ALA A 257 9.91 10.08 16.97
CA ALA A 257 10.65 10.26 18.21
C ALA A 257 11.57 11.51 18.22
N GLN A 258 12.00 11.94 17.03
CA GLN A 258 12.84 13.12 16.81
C GLN A 258 12.05 14.35 16.34
N GLY A 259 10.73 14.39 16.53
CA GLY A 259 9.90 15.55 16.17
C GLY A 259 9.75 15.78 14.67
N GLY A 260 9.79 14.72 13.86
CA GLY A 260 9.65 14.79 12.40
C GLY A 260 10.99 14.96 11.65
N MET A 261 12.12 14.71 12.29
CA MET A 261 13.42 14.78 11.63
C MET A 261 13.52 13.76 10.50
N PRO A 262 14.08 14.15 9.33
CA PRO A 262 14.26 13.27 8.21
C PRO A 262 15.15 12.06 8.54
N GLN A 263 14.70 10.87 8.14
CA GLN A 263 15.47 9.63 8.25
C GLN A 263 15.85 9.14 6.86
N LYS A 264 17.10 8.71 6.67
CA LYS A 264 17.56 8.15 5.38
C LYS A 264 17.20 6.68 5.26
N PHE A 265 16.76 6.28 4.07
CA PHE A 265 16.58 4.86 3.76
C PHE A 265 17.92 4.15 3.55
N PRO A 266 18.09 2.94 4.11
CA PRO A 266 19.22 2.10 3.77
C PRO A 266 19.04 1.50 2.36
N ASP A 267 20.14 1.35 1.64
CA ASP A 267 20.15 0.58 0.39
C ASP A 267 20.50 -0.88 0.68
N PHE A 268 19.50 -1.73 0.76
CA PHE A 268 19.67 -3.16 1.01
C PHE A 268 20.33 -3.90 -0.16
N THR A 269 20.32 -3.31 -1.36
CA THR A 269 20.86 -3.92 -2.58
C THR A 269 22.32 -3.58 -2.84
N ARG A 270 22.90 -2.64 -2.05
CA ARG A 270 24.25 -2.11 -2.26
C ARG A 270 24.46 -1.58 -3.69
N GLY A 271 23.48 -0.86 -4.20
CA GLY A 271 23.47 -0.27 -5.53
C GLY A 271 22.96 -1.21 -6.64
N ALA A 272 22.70 -2.48 -6.37
CA ALA A 272 22.22 -3.40 -7.41
C ALA A 272 20.81 -3.12 -7.91
N TRP A 273 20.01 -2.31 -7.20
CA TRP A 273 18.66 -1.92 -7.62
C TRP A 273 18.64 -1.26 -9.01
N ASN A 274 19.68 -0.51 -9.38
CA ASN A 274 19.76 0.19 -10.66
C ASN A 274 19.95 -0.75 -11.87
N LYS A 275 20.25 -2.04 -11.62
CA LYS A 275 20.39 -3.09 -12.63
C LYS A 275 19.19 -4.05 -12.66
N THR A 276 18.24 -3.89 -11.74
CA THR A 276 17.05 -4.73 -11.68
C THR A 276 16.00 -4.19 -12.66
N ASN A 277 15.47 -5.05 -13.52
CA ASN A 277 14.45 -4.63 -14.48
C ASN A 277 13.13 -4.26 -13.80
N PRO A 278 12.38 -3.28 -14.34
CA PRO A 278 11.00 -3.03 -13.97
C PRO A 278 10.15 -4.30 -14.01
N LEU A 279 9.13 -4.36 -13.16
CA LEU A 279 8.16 -5.46 -13.20
C LEU A 279 7.43 -5.45 -14.54
N ALA A 280 7.55 -6.55 -15.28
CA ALA A 280 6.89 -6.72 -16.57
C ALA A 280 5.38 -6.99 -16.40
N ILE A 281 4.60 -6.60 -17.42
CA ILE A 281 3.21 -7.02 -17.52
C ILE A 281 3.19 -8.45 -18.02
N VAL A 282 2.74 -9.37 -17.18
CA VAL A 282 2.70 -10.81 -17.46
C VAL A 282 1.27 -11.31 -17.60
N SER A 283 1.07 -12.32 -18.45
CA SER A 283 -0.25 -12.96 -18.69
C SER A 283 -0.47 -14.18 -17.79
#